data_4d69302b86737d7b016c69784b4a0e30
#
_entry.id   4d69302b86737d7b016c69784b4a0e30
#
_cell.length_a   1.000
_cell.length_b   1.000
_cell.length_c   1.000
_cell.angle_alpha   90.00
_cell.angle_beta   90.00
_cell.angle_gamma   90.00
#
_symmetry.space_group_name_H-M   'P 1'
#
loop_
_entity.id
_entity.type
_entity.pdbx_description
1 polymer ?
#
loop_
_entity_poly.entity_id
_entity_poly.type
_entity_poly.pdbx_seq_one_letter_code
_entity_poly.pdbx_strand_id
1 'polypeptide(L)'
;VETNVSKTVHFVSETNLLPLHFDIAIVACSSKPRLAICKLLLAHSVIKFLVLEKFLFTSLSEYDEADKLFKEKGVKVWVNCPRRMFGYYDKINDLLNKNSLINMNFYGKDWGMCCNTIHFVDIFMKLCGEKSFEIDFSSVEPKVIESKRAGYVEFYGTEKFLTPNGNTLLSLIHI
;
A
#
# COMPACT_ATOMS: atom_id res chain seq x y z
N VAL A 1 -14.28 -24.13 16.92
CA VAL A 1 -13.52 -24.79 15.85
C VAL A 1 -12.07 -24.58 16.18
N GLU A 2 -11.44 -25.57 16.84
CA GLU A 2 -9.98 -25.59 17.02
C GLU A 2 -9.38 -25.75 15.62
N THR A 3 -8.91 -24.65 15.07
CA THR A 3 -8.03 -24.69 13.93
C THR A 3 -6.71 -25.29 14.41
N ASN A 4 -6.45 -26.53 14.07
CA ASN A 4 -5.12 -27.12 14.09
C ASN A 4 -4.22 -26.30 13.15
N VAL A 5 -3.81 -25.12 13.59
CA VAL A 5 -2.73 -24.38 12.93
C VAL A 5 -1.52 -25.29 13.07
N SER A 6 -1.14 -25.83 11.96
CA SER A 6 -0.06 -26.79 11.76
C SER A 6 1.09 -26.56 12.72
N LYS A 7 1.53 -27.62 13.37
CA LYS A 7 2.67 -27.70 14.29
C LYS A 7 4.02 -27.34 13.67
N THR A 8 4.07 -26.70 12.48
CA THR A 8 5.26 -26.47 11.68
C THR A 8 5.43 -25.00 11.30
N VAL A 9 5.56 -24.11 12.33
CA VAL A 9 6.12 -22.77 12.10
C VAL A 9 7.63 -22.87 12.28
N HIS A 10 8.38 -22.58 11.24
CA HIS A 10 9.83 -22.55 11.27
C HIS A 10 10.32 -21.11 11.24
N PHE A 11 11.14 -20.73 12.22
CA PHE A 11 11.82 -19.44 12.24
C PHE A 11 13.22 -19.63 11.68
N VAL A 12 13.59 -18.84 10.68
CA VAL A 12 14.92 -18.85 10.08
C VAL A 12 15.50 -17.43 10.11
N SER A 13 16.78 -17.31 10.33
CA SER A 13 17.52 -16.04 10.36
C SER A 13 18.15 -15.65 9.02
N GLU A 14 18.28 -16.61 8.11
CA GLU A 14 18.99 -16.43 6.85
C GLU A 14 18.17 -16.92 5.66
N THR A 15 18.29 -16.22 4.53
CA THR A 15 17.52 -16.53 3.31
C THR A 15 17.85 -17.90 2.72
N ASN A 16 19.09 -18.36 2.86
CA ASN A 16 19.54 -19.66 2.37
C ASN A 16 18.91 -20.85 3.11
N LEU A 17 18.30 -20.62 4.27
CA LEU A 17 17.55 -21.63 5.03
C LEU A 17 16.06 -21.69 4.61
N LEU A 18 15.63 -20.81 3.72
CA LEU A 18 14.27 -20.81 3.21
C LEU A 18 14.06 -21.94 2.18
N PRO A 19 12.84 -22.46 2.04
CA PRO A 19 12.50 -23.36 0.95
C PRO A 19 12.75 -22.72 -0.43
N LEU A 20 13.10 -23.54 -1.41
CA LEU A 20 13.33 -23.09 -2.79
C LEU A 20 12.02 -22.72 -3.53
N HIS A 21 10.86 -23.12 -3.01
CA HIS A 21 9.56 -22.88 -3.62
C HIS A 21 8.55 -22.43 -2.59
N PHE A 22 7.81 -21.36 -2.92
CA PHE A 22 6.69 -20.86 -2.15
C PHE A 22 5.47 -20.61 -3.04
N ASP A 23 4.29 -21.02 -2.60
CA ASP A 23 3.06 -20.54 -3.22
C ASP A 23 2.83 -19.06 -2.91
N ILE A 24 3.01 -18.65 -1.66
CA ILE A 24 2.80 -17.27 -1.20
C ILE A 24 3.97 -16.84 -0.31
N ALA A 25 4.49 -15.65 -0.57
CA ALA A 25 5.40 -14.95 0.34
C ALA A 25 4.84 -13.56 0.70
N ILE A 26 5.04 -13.13 1.94
CA ILE A 26 4.61 -11.81 2.44
C ILE A 26 5.85 -11.05 2.91
N VAL A 27 6.13 -9.90 2.29
CA VAL A 27 7.24 -9.02 2.69
C VAL A 27 6.68 -7.85 3.50
N ALA A 28 6.69 -8.03 4.82
CA ALA A 28 6.10 -7.10 5.78
C ALA A 28 7.11 -6.09 6.40
N CYS A 29 8.31 -5.98 5.84
CA CYS A 29 9.30 -5.02 6.29
C CYS A 29 8.93 -3.57 5.93
N SER A 30 9.67 -2.60 6.46
CA SER A 30 9.55 -1.19 6.05
C SER A 30 9.97 -0.97 4.59
N SER A 31 9.59 0.16 3.99
CA SER A 31 9.83 0.44 2.56
C SER A 31 11.31 0.52 2.17
N LYS A 32 12.17 1.11 3.02
CA LYS A 32 13.59 1.27 2.70
C LYS A 32 14.33 -0.03 2.33
N PRO A 33 14.28 -1.12 3.12
CA PRO A 33 14.97 -2.36 2.76
C PRO A 33 14.18 -3.24 1.79
N ARG A 34 12.95 -2.92 1.44
CA ARG A 34 12.02 -3.85 0.78
C ARG A 34 12.51 -4.33 -0.57
N LEU A 35 13.02 -3.44 -1.43
CA LEU A 35 13.52 -3.84 -2.74
C LEU A 35 14.70 -4.82 -2.62
N ALA A 36 15.62 -4.54 -1.72
CA ALA A 36 16.77 -5.44 -1.48
C ALA A 36 16.31 -6.82 -0.98
N ILE A 37 15.33 -6.85 -0.07
CA ILE A 37 14.74 -8.11 0.42
C ILE A 37 14.04 -8.86 -0.71
N CYS A 38 13.25 -8.18 -1.57
CA CYS A 38 12.62 -8.81 -2.73
C CYS A 38 13.66 -9.43 -3.68
N LYS A 39 14.77 -8.72 -3.95
CA LYS A 39 15.87 -9.24 -4.78
C LYS A 39 16.47 -10.51 -4.18
N LEU A 40 16.78 -10.51 -2.88
CA LEU A 40 17.33 -11.66 -2.18
C LEU A 40 16.38 -12.86 -2.21
N LEU A 41 15.11 -12.65 -1.90
CA LEU A 41 14.10 -13.70 -1.93
C LEU A 41 13.93 -14.30 -3.31
N LEU A 42 13.81 -13.48 -4.34
CA LEU A 42 13.58 -13.93 -5.72
C LEU A 42 14.85 -14.45 -6.41
N ALA A 43 16.03 -14.18 -5.85
CA ALA A 43 17.27 -14.82 -6.26
C ALA A 43 17.39 -16.24 -5.68
N HIS A 44 16.88 -16.47 -4.47
CA HIS A 44 16.95 -17.75 -3.78
C HIS A 44 15.77 -18.68 -4.10
N SER A 45 14.54 -18.14 -4.12
CA SER A 45 13.32 -18.95 -4.17
C SER A 45 12.44 -18.60 -5.38
N VAL A 46 11.77 -19.59 -5.92
CA VAL A 46 10.66 -19.43 -6.86
C VAL A 46 9.40 -19.14 -6.05
N ILE A 47 8.79 -17.98 -6.27
CA ILE A 47 7.61 -17.50 -5.55
C ILE A 47 6.48 -17.28 -6.55
N LYS A 48 5.34 -17.91 -6.33
CA LYS A 48 4.17 -17.79 -7.21
C LYS A 48 3.41 -16.47 -6.95
N PHE A 49 3.18 -16.14 -5.69
CA PHE A 49 2.44 -14.96 -5.25
C PHE A 49 3.23 -14.20 -4.19
N LEU A 50 3.44 -12.90 -4.40
CA LEU A 50 4.16 -12.03 -3.48
C LEU A 50 3.24 -10.91 -2.99
N VAL A 51 3.10 -10.78 -1.69
CA VAL A 51 2.34 -9.71 -1.05
C VAL A 51 3.31 -8.73 -0.38
N LEU A 52 3.23 -7.47 -0.75
CA LEU A 52 4.08 -6.41 -0.24
C LEU A 52 3.29 -5.43 0.64
N GLU A 53 3.90 -4.99 1.74
CA GLU A 53 3.31 -3.92 2.56
C GLU A 53 3.30 -2.57 1.84
N LYS A 54 2.31 -1.77 2.16
CA LYS A 54 2.21 -0.38 1.69
C LYS A 54 3.17 0.50 2.54
N PHE A 55 3.58 1.66 2.07
CA PHE A 55 3.79 1.98 0.67
C PHE A 55 5.02 1.23 0.18
N LEU A 56 5.11 0.95 -1.11
CA LEU A 56 6.05 -0.06 -1.61
C LEU A 56 7.51 0.35 -1.46
N PHE A 57 7.90 1.46 -2.06
CA PHE A 57 9.30 1.86 -2.22
C PHE A 57 9.47 3.36 -1.94
N THR A 58 10.72 3.82 -1.83
CA THR A 58 11.06 5.19 -1.43
C THR A 58 11.40 6.12 -2.60
N SER A 59 11.56 5.58 -3.81
CA SER A 59 11.85 6.37 -5.01
C SER A 59 11.20 5.77 -6.25
N LEU A 60 10.94 6.57 -7.28
CA LEU A 60 10.38 6.10 -8.55
C LEU A 60 11.29 5.07 -9.22
N SER A 61 12.61 5.24 -9.15
CA SER A 61 13.55 4.27 -9.71
C SER A 61 13.45 2.88 -9.06
N GLU A 62 13.13 2.81 -7.76
CA GLU A 62 12.88 1.53 -7.11
C GLU A 62 11.59 0.85 -7.60
N TYR A 63 10.56 1.62 -7.97
CA TYR A 63 9.35 1.07 -8.60
C TYR A 63 9.66 0.47 -9.98
N ASP A 64 10.43 1.17 -10.82
CA ASP A 64 10.81 0.69 -12.15
C ASP A 64 11.66 -0.58 -12.05
N GLU A 65 12.60 -0.60 -11.13
CA GLU A 65 13.47 -1.75 -10.90
C GLU A 65 12.68 -2.96 -10.37
N ALA A 66 11.77 -2.73 -9.45
CA ALA A 66 10.91 -3.78 -8.90
C ALA A 66 9.98 -4.37 -9.97
N ASP A 67 9.35 -3.53 -10.79
CA ASP A 67 8.46 -3.96 -11.87
C ASP A 67 9.21 -4.86 -12.87
N LYS A 68 10.41 -4.46 -13.27
CA LYS A 68 11.28 -5.25 -14.13
C LYS A 68 11.62 -6.59 -13.48
N LEU A 69 12.08 -6.59 -12.23
CA LEU A 69 12.43 -7.79 -11.49
C LEU A 69 11.23 -8.77 -11.39
N PHE A 70 10.06 -8.27 -11.04
CA PHE A 70 8.87 -9.11 -10.87
C PHE A 70 8.40 -9.72 -12.20
N LYS A 71 8.47 -8.97 -13.29
CA LYS A 71 8.19 -9.48 -14.65
C LYS A 71 9.19 -10.53 -15.08
N GLU A 72 10.48 -10.31 -14.87
CA GLU A 72 11.54 -11.27 -15.19
C GLU A 72 11.40 -12.59 -14.41
N LYS A 73 10.98 -12.50 -13.16
CA LYS A 73 10.76 -13.68 -12.29
C LYS A 73 9.40 -14.34 -12.47
N GLY A 74 8.49 -13.73 -13.23
CA GLY A 74 7.13 -14.25 -13.45
C GLY A 74 6.28 -14.31 -12.18
N VAL A 75 6.63 -13.55 -11.12
CA VAL A 75 5.91 -13.53 -9.86
C VAL A 75 4.71 -12.59 -9.94
N LYS A 76 3.57 -13.03 -9.41
CA LYS A 76 2.37 -12.19 -9.28
C LYS A 76 2.44 -11.41 -7.96
N VAL A 77 2.34 -10.08 -8.05
CA VAL A 77 2.55 -9.18 -6.90
C VAL A 77 1.27 -8.44 -6.54
N TRP A 78 1.00 -8.32 -5.24
CA TRP A 78 -0.07 -7.50 -4.67
C TRP A 78 0.45 -6.59 -3.58
N VAL A 79 -0.18 -5.42 -3.46
CA VAL A 79 0.06 -4.48 -2.36
C VAL A 79 -0.97 -4.70 -1.27
N ASN A 80 -0.53 -4.81 -0.04
CA ASN A 80 -1.41 -4.97 1.11
C ASN A 80 -2.08 -3.63 1.50
N CYS A 81 -3.16 -3.29 0.80
CA CYS A 81 -4.09 -2.23 1.20
C CYS A 81 -5.41 -2.86 1.70
N PRO A 82 -5.41 -3.45 2.92
CA PRO A 82 -6.49 -4.35 3.35
C PRO A 82 -7.82 -3.64 3.57
N ARG A 83 -7.85 -2.32 3.77
CA ARG A 83 -9.09 -1.58 4.04
C ARG A 83 -10.10 -1.70 2.91
N ARG A 84 -9.66 -1.74 1.65
CA ARG A 84 -10.54 -1.95 0.50
C ARG A 84 -11.31 -3.27 0.52
N MET A 85 -10.83 -4.26 1.29
CA MET A 85 -11.43 -5.59 1.44
C MET A 85 -12.54 -5.63 2.51
N PHE A 86 -12.76 -4.54 3.25
CA PHE A 86 -13.82 -4.49 4.24
C PHE A 86 -15.19 -4.47 3.55
N GLY A 87 -16.04 -5.45 3.86
CA GLY A 87 -17.33 -5.65 3.19
C GLY A 87 -18.31 -4.47 3.24
N TYR A 88 -18.12 -3.53 4.18
CA TYR A 88 -18.94 -2.31 4.18
C TYR A 88 -18.64 -1.36 3.01
N TYR A 89 -17.42 -1.40 2.44
CA TYR A 89 -17.12 -0.63 1.22
C TYR A 89 -17.80 -1.23 -0.02
N ASP A 90 -18.01 -2.53 -0.05
CA ASP A 90 -18.78 -3.16 -1.12
C ASP A 90 -20.24 -2.71 -1.04
N LYS A 91 -20.81 -2.68 0.17
CA LYS A 91 -22.18 -2.15 0.39
C LYS A 91 -22.30 -0.67 0.01
N ILE A 92 -21.29 0.16 0.33
CA ILE A 92 -21.27 1.56 -0.11
C ILE A 92 -21.24 1.62 -1.63
N ASN A 93 -20.38 0.84 -2.29
CA ASN A 93 -20.28 0.80 -3.74
C ASN A 93 -21.61 0.41 -4.41
N ASP A 94 -22.36 -0.52 -3.82
CA ASP A 94 -23.67 -0.92 -4.32
C ASP A 94 -24.73 0.18 -4.20
N LEU A 95 -24.58 1.08 -3.21
CA LEU A 95 -25.48 2.21 -2.99
C LEU A 95 -25.12 3.44 -3.86
N LEU A 96 -23.90 3.51 -4.36
CA LEU A 96 -23.45 4.64 -5.18
C LEU A 96 -24.12 4.60 -6.55
N ASN A 97 -24.69 5.75 -6.94
CA ASN A 97 -25.11 5.92 -8.32
C ASN A 97 -23.86 6.12 -9.20
N LYS A 98 -23.60 5.17 -10.07
CA LYS A 98 -22.41 5.15 -10.97
C LYS A 98 -22.31 6.36 -11.92
N ASN A 99 -23.39 7.11 -12.09
CA ASN A 99 -23.44 8.32 -12.92
C ASN A 99 -23.22 9.61 -12.12
N SER A 100 -23.03 9.51 -10.81
CA SER A 100 -22.81 10.66 -9.93
C SER A 100 -21.34 10.81 -9.57
N LEU A 101 -20.91 12.06 -9.40
CA LEU A 101 -19.57 12.35 -8.88
C LEU A 101 -19.45 11.93 -7.42
N ILE A 102 -18.31 11.36 -7.10
CA ILE A 102 -17.95 10.97 -5.73
C ILE A 102 -17.08 12.07 -5.13
N ASN A 103 -17.55 12.66 -4.03
CA ASN A 103 -16.77 13.54 -3.20
C ASN A 103 -16.54 12.88 -1.86
N MET A 104 -15.29 12.49 -1.59
CA MET A 104 -14.90 11.77 -0.39
C MET A 104 -14.02 12.66 0.49
N ASN A 105 -14.31 12.72 1.80
CA ASN A 105 -13.50 13.48 2.73
C ASN A 105 -13.09 12.60 3.90
N PHE A 106 -11.80 12.57 4.20
CA PHE A 106 -11.25 11.93 5.38
C PHE A 106 -10.66 12.97 6.32
N TYR A 107 -11.02 12.87 7.58
CA TYR A 107 -10.50 13.70 8.65
C TYR A 107 -9.82 12.81 9.68
N GLY A 108 -8.63 13.19 10.10
CA GLY A 108 -7.91 12.46 11.13
C GLY A 108 -7.05 13.37 11.99
N LYS A 109 -6.80 12.92 13.22
CA LYS A 109 -5.86 13.53 14.13
C LYS A 109 -4.83 12.51 14.55
N ASP A 110 -3.57 12.94 14.69
CA ASP A 110 -2.45 12.08 15.11
C ASP A 110 -2.18 10.86 14.20
N TRP A 111 -2.60 10.94 12.93
CA TRP A 111 -2.26 9.93 11.92
C TRP A 111 -1.10 10.43 11.07
N GLY A 112 -0.16 9.67 10.73
CA GLY A 112 0.84 10.07 9.74
C GLY A 112 0.18 10.21 8.35
N MET A 113 0.24 11.38 7.73
CA MET A 113 -0.27 11.63 6.37
C MET A 113 0.42 10.71 5.36
N CYS A 114 1.74 10.74 5.32
CA CYS A 114 2.54 9.90 4.43
C CYS A 114 2.27 8.39 4.62
N CYS A 115 1.90 7.99 5.84
CA CYS A 115 1.66 6.58 6.14
C CYS A 115 0.24 6.12 5.82
N ASN A 116 -0.77 6.99 5.90
CA ASN A 116 -2.18 6.59 5.87
C ASN A 116 -2.94 7.02 4.61
N THR A 117 -2.58 8.11 3.96
CA THR A 117 -3.29 8.61 2.77
C THR A 117 -3.46 7.54 1.69
N ILE A 118 -2.46 6.69 1.48
CA ILE A 118 -2.54 5.61 0.48
C ILE A 118 -3.74 4.67 0.68
N HIS A 119 -4.16 4.44 1.93
CA HIS A 119 -5.32 3.60 2.20
C HIS A 119 -6.63 4.27 1.77
N PHE A 120 -6.72 5.58 1.91
CA PHE A 120 -7.91 6.35 1.51
C PHE A 120 -7.96 6.53 0.00
N VAL A 121 -6.80 6.78 -0.62
CA VAL A 121 -6.66 6.81 -2.08
C VAL A 121 -7.07 5.47 -2.69
N ASP A 122 -6.61 4.36 -2.13
CA ASP A 122 -6.96 3.02 -2.61
C ASP A 122 -8.47 2.73 -2.55
N ILE A 123 -9.13 3.14 -1.45
CA ILE A 123 -10.59 3.01 -1.32
C ILE A 123 -11.31 3.94 -2.30
N PHE A 124 -10.89 5.20 -2.40
CA PHE A 124 -11.45 6.17 -3.31
C PHE A 124 -11.40 5.68 -4.76
N MET A 125 -10.24 5.22 -5.22
CA MET A 125 -10.07 4.68 -6.56
C MET A 125 -10.92 3.43 -6.81
N LYS A 126 -11.10 2.57 -5.79
CA LYS A 126 -12.01 1.42 -5.86
C LYS A 126 -13.46 1.88 -6.09
N LEU A 127 -13.91 2.89 -5.35
CA LEU A 127 -15.29 3.39 -5.41
C LEU A 127 -15.57 4.15 -6.72
N CYS A 128 -14.60 4.95 -7.20
CA CYS A 128 -14.72 5.67 -8.47
C CYS A 128 -14.57 4.76 -9.70
N GLY A 129 -13.88 3.62 -9.57
CA GLY A 129 -13.56 2.75 -10.69
C GLY A 129 -12.52 3.33 -11.65
N GLU A 130 -11.80 4.39 -11.23
CA GLU A 130 -10.78 5.05 -12.04
C GLU A 130 -9.37 4.53 -11.78
N LYS A 131 -8.42 4.87 -12.66
CA LYS A 131 -7.04 4.35 -12.62
C LYS A 131 -5.98 5.43 -12.46
N SER A 132 -6.36 6.70 -12.56
CA SER A 132 -5.46 7.85 -12.48
C SER A 132 -6.10 9.00 -11.72
N PHE A 133 -5.27 9.86 -11.19
CA PHE A 133 -5.67 11.07 -10.47
C PHE A 133 -4.52 12.08 -10.51
N GLU A 134 -4.85 13.35 -10.33
CA GLU A 134 -3.92 14.43 -10.02
C GLU A 134 -3.93 14.70 -8.53
N ILE A 135 -2.81 15.20 -8.00
CA ILE A 135 -2.66 15.53 -6.58
C ILE A 135 -2.36 17.01 -6.45
N ASP A 136 -3.10 17.69 -5.57
CA ASP A 136 -2.80 19.04 -5.13
C ASP A 136 -2.32 19.02 -3.68
N PHE A 137 -1.08 19.46 -3.47
CA PHE A 137 -0.41 19.57 -2.18
C PHE A 137 -0.35 21.00 -1.66
N SER A 138 -1.02 21.97 -2.31
CA SER A 138 -0.91 23.40 -1.98
C SER A 138 -1.35 23.74 -0.55
N SER A 139 -2.15 22.88 0.06
CA SER A 139 -2.65 23.01 1.44
C SER A 139 -1.98 22.05 2.43
N VAL A 140 -0.87 21.45 2.05
CA VAL A 140 0.01 20.69 2.97
C VAL A 140 0.94 21.68 3.65
N GLU A 141 1.05 21.59 4.97
CA GLU A 141 1.96 22.42 5.74
C GLU A 141 3.42 22.10 5.40
N PRO A 142 4.28 23.10 5.13
CA PRO A 142 5.65 22.86 4.71
C PRO A 142 6.57 22.37 5.83
N LYS A 143 6.02 22.09 7.01
CA LYS A 143 6.78 21.66 8.17
C LYS A 143 6.90 20.13 8.20
N VAL A 144 8.13 19.66 8.11
CA VAL A 144 8.48 18.25 8.30
C VAL A 144 8.46 17.92 9.79
N ILE A 145 7.80 16.82 10.15
CA ILE A 145 7.79 16.28 11.51
C ILE A 145 8.37 14.86 11.52
N GLU A 146 8.97 14.48 12.65
CA GLU A 146 9.46 13.12 12.81
C GLU A 146 8.29 12.12 12.88
N SER A 147 8.42 11.04 12.16
CA SER A 147 7.49 9.92 12.25
C SER A 147 7.74 9.13 13.53
N LYS A 148 6.69 8.44 14.03
CA LYS A 148 6.83 7.43 15.11
C LYS A 148 7.82 6.31 14.75
N ARG A 149 8.13 6.15 13.48
CA ARG A 149 9.10 5.18 12.97
C ARG A 149 10.43 5.89 12.67
N ALA A 150 11.49 5.50 13.36
CA ALA A 150 12.83 6.09 13.20
C ALA A 150 13.28 6.10 11.72
N GLY A 151 13.81 7.25 11.27
CA GLY A 151 14.29 7.46 9.92
C GLY A 151 13.21 7.72 8.87
N TYR A 152 11.97 8.00 9.28
CA TYR A 152 10.86 8.44 8.45
C TYR A 152 10.33 9.78 8.93
N VAL A 153 9.70 10.51 8.03
CA VAL A 153 9.09 11.81 8.31
C VAL A 153 7.61 11.77 7.98
N GLU A 154 6.86 12.71 8.53
CA GLU A 154 5.44 12.94 8.26
C GLU A 154 5.18 14.42 7.97
N PHE A 155 4.06 14.67 7.33
CA PHE A 155 3.48 15.97 7.08
C PHE A 155 2.07 16.01 7.62
N TYR A 156 1.47 17.21 7.64
CA TYR A 156 0.07 17.43 7.98
C TYR A 156 -0.53 18.55 7.11
N GLY A 157 -1.83 18.69 7.14
CA GLY A 157 -2.55 19.61 6.28
C GLY A 157 -3.59 18.89 5.44
N THR A 158 -3.83 19.37 4.24
CA THR A 158 -4.81 18.80 3.32
C THR A 158 -4.18 18.41 2.00
N GLU A 159 -4.37 17.15 1.60
CA GLU A 159 -4.10 16.66 0.25
C GLU A 159 -5.42 16.54 -0.50
N LYS A 160 -5.45 17.03 -1.74
CA LYS A 160 -6.60 16.88 -2.63
C LYS A 160 -6.24 16.03 -3.83
N PHE A 161 -7.09 15.07 -4.12
CA PHE A 161 -6.98 14.19 -5.28
C PHE A 161 -8.16 14.45 -6.21
N LEU A 162 -7.88 14.57 -7.50
CA LEU A 162 -8.88 14.82 -8.53
C LEU A 162 -8.71 13.79 -9.64
N THR A 163 -9.78 13.06 -9.95
CA THR A 163 -9.79 12.12 -11.08
C THR A 163 -10.16 12.81 -12.38
N PRO A 164 -9.84 12.24 -13.55
CA PRO A 164 -10.22 12.79 -14.86
C PRO A 164 -11.72 13.04 -15.03
N ASN A 165 -12.56 12.21 -14.39
CA ASN A 165 -14.01 12.37 -14.47
C ASN A 165 -14.58 13.33 -13.42
N GLY A 166 -13.73 14.01 -12.61
CA GLY A 166 -14.13 15.02 -11.66
C GLY A 166 -14.47 14.51 -10.25
N ASN A 167 -14.22 13.22 -9.94
CA ASN A 167 -14.33 12.74 -8.57
C ASN A 167 -13.22 13.33 -7.70
N THR A 168 -13.52 13.62 -6.43
CA THR A 168 -12.57 14.26 -5.52
C THR A 168 -12.41 13.48 -4.22
N LEU A 169 -11.16 13.44 -3.74
CA LEU A 169 -10.82 13.01 -2.39
C LEU A 169 -10.09 14.15 -1.68
N LEU A 170 -10.55 14.51 -0.50
CA LEU A 170 -9.82 15.36 0.45
C LEU A 170 -9.33 14.49 1.60
N SER A 171 -8.04 14.49 1.83
CA SER A 171 -7.41 13.86 2.99
C SER A 171 -6.85 14.96 3.89
N LEU A 172 -7.50 15.20 5.03
CA LEU A 172 -7.17 16.26 5.97
C LEU A 172 -6.66 15.63 7.27
N ILE A 173 -5.39 15.84 7.55
CA ILE A 173 -4.73 15.26 8.71
C ILE A 173 -4.14 16.39 9.58
N HIS A 174 -4.58 16.44 10.84
CA HIS A 174 -4.07 17.33 11.87
C HIS A 174 -3.17 16.61 12.86
N ILE A 175 -2.31 17.37 13.51
CA ILE A 175 -1.52 16.93 14.68
C ILE A 175 -2.34 17.15 15.96
#